data_38e0cf7d71b03f17077848755620e870
#
_entry.id   38e0cf7d71b03f17077848755620e870
#
_cell.length_a   1.000
_cell.length_b   1.000
_cell.length_c   1.000
_cell.angle_alpha   90.00
_cell.angle_beta   90.00
_cell.angle_gamma   90.00
#
_symmetry.space_group_name_H-M   'P 1'
#
loop_
_entity.id
_entity.type
_entity.pdbx_description
1 polymer ?
#
loop_
_entity_poly.entity_id
_entity_poly.type
_entity_poly.pdbx_seq_one_letter_code
_entity_poly.pdbx_strand_id
1 'polypeptide(L)'
;MNFYPFHIGDYISHTSHLSNEEDLAYRRLIDLYYQTETPFRKNLTFLARRIKSTEETVALILVEFFEETEEGWRNKRADEEIAKYH
;
A
#
# COMPACT_ATOMS: atom_id res chain seq x y z
N MET A 1 7.06 9.65 7.02
CA MET A 1 6.80 10.75 6.07
C MET A 1 5.35 11.19 6.21
N ASN A 2 5.14 12.46 6.58
CA ASN A 2 3.79 12.97 6.81
C ASN A 2 3.10 13.48 5.56
N PHE A 3 3.85 13.63 4.49
CA PHE A 3 3.36 14.19 3.24
C PHE A 3 4.08 13.53 2.08
N TYR A 4 3.33 13.18 1.04
CA TYR A 4 3.91 12.60 -0.18
C TYR A 4 3.14 13.08 -1.40
N PRO A 5 3.79 13.08 -2.59
CA PRO A 5 3.10 13.50 -3.81
C PRO A 5 2.04 12.49 -4.22
N PHE A 6 0.88 13.00 -4.62
CA PHE A 6 -0.22 12.18 -5.10
C PHE A 6 -0.44 12.46 -6.58
N HIS A 7 -0.16 11.45 -7.40
CA HIS A 7 -0.26 11.56 -8.86
C HIS A 7 -1.60 11.00 -9.32
N ILE A 8 -2.59 11.86 -9.47
CA ILE A 8 -3.96 11.47 -9.81
C ILE A 8 -4.06 10.61 -11.07
N GLY A 9 -3.36 11.00 -12.14
CA GLY A 9 -3.38 10.24 -13.38
C GLY A 9 -2.88 8.81 -13.21
N ASP A 10 -1.77 8.66 -12.49
CA ASP A 10 -1.21 7.34 -12.21
C ASP A 10 -2.13 6.52 -11.31
N TYR A 11 -2.70 7.16 -10.30
CA TYR A 11 -3.63 6.49 -9.41
C TYR A 11 -4.82 5.92 -10.20
N ILE A 12 -5.46 6.75 -11.01
CA ILE A 12 -6.62 6.32 -11.78
C ILE A 12 -6.27 5.17 -12.72
N SER A 13 -5.14 5.26 -13.43
CA SER A 13 -4.77 4.22 -14.39
C SER A 13 -4.44 2.89 -13.72
N HIS A 14 -3.90 2.91 -12.50
CA HIS A 14 -3.54 1.69 -11.79
C HIS A 14 -4.69 1.07 -11.00
N THR A 15 -5.72 1.83 -10.66
CA THR A 15 -6.78 1.38 -9.77
C THR A 15 -8.17 1.33 -10.38
N SER A 16 -8.32 1.69 -11.67
CA SER A 16 -9.64 1.77 -12.29
C SER A 16 -10.38 0.43 -12.33
N HIS A 17 -9.66 -0.68 -12.25
CA HIS A 17 -10.25 -2.03 -12.25
C HIS A 17 -10.64 -2.52 -10.84
N LEU A 18 -10.29 -1.76 -9.81
CA LEU A 18 -10.56 -2.18 -8.43
C LEU A 18 -12.00 -1.88 -8.03
N SER A 19 -12.57 -2.70 -7.15
CA SER A 19 -13.84 -2.39 -6.51
C SER A 19 -13.64 -1.25 -5.51
N ASN A 20 -14.75 -0.70 -5.01
CA ASN A 20 -14.66 0.36 -3.99
C ASN A 20 -13.91 -0.09 -2.76
N GLU A 21 -14.15 -1.31 -2.29
CA GLU A 21 -13.43 -1.86 -1.13
C GLU A 21 -11.94 -2.02 -1.41
N GLU A 22 -11.61 -2.54 -2.57
CA GLU A 22 -10.22 -2.76 -2.97
C GLU A 22 -9.48 -1.43 -3.14
N ASP A 23 -10.14 -0.45 -3.76
CA ASP A 23 -9.57 0.87 -3.95
C ASP A 23 -9.29 1.55 -2.60
N LEU A 24 -10.24 1.47 -1.68
CA LEU A 24 -10.06 2.04 -0.35
C LEU A 24 -8.92 1.34 0.41
N ALA A 25 -8.85 0.01 0.31
CA ALA A 25 -7.76 -0.74 0.94
C ALA A 25 -6.40 -0.34 0.35
N TYR A 26 -6.33 -0.19 -0.98
CA TYR A 26 -5.12 0.26 -1.66
C TYR A 26 -4.67 1.61 -1.10
N ARG A 27 -5.58 2.59 -1.05
CA ARG A 27 -5.25 3.93 -0.56
C ARG A 27 -4.77 3.90 0.88
N ARG A 28 -5.44 3.15 1.73
CA ARG A 28 -5.06 3.07 3.14
C ARG A 28 -3.74 2.35 3.35
N LEU A 29 -3.44 1.32 2.56
CA LEU A 29 -2.16 0.63 2.63
C LEU A 29 -1.02 1.53 2.16
N ILE A 30 -1.22 2.27 1.08
CA ILE A 30 -0.21 3.21 0.59
C ILE A 30 0.04 4.31 1.62
N ASP A 31 -1.02 4.88 2.19
CA ASP A 31 -0.87 5.91 3.23
C ASP A 31 -0.08 5.37 4.44
N LEU A 32 -0.40 4.14 4.87
CA LEU A 32 0.30 3.52 5.98
C LEU A 32 1.77 3.29 5.65
N TYR A 33 2.07 2.85 4.41
CA TYR A 33 3.44 2.61 3.98
C TYR A 33 4.27 3.89 4.03
N TYR A 34 3.74 4.98 3.50
CA TYR A 34 4.45 6.27 3.55
C TYR A 34 4.61 6.77 4.98
N GLN A 35 3.65 6.49 5.84
CA GLN A 35 3.72 6.91 7.24
C GLN A 35 4.81 6.16 8.00
N THR A 36 4.91 4.85 7.81
CA THR A 36 5.86 4.01 8.55
C THR A 36 7.25 3.94 7.89
N GLU A 37 7.29 4.08 6.57
CA GLU A 37 8.53 4.00 5.77
C GLU A 37 9.28 2.68 5.95
N THR A 38 8.55 1.62 6.28
CA THR A 38 9.11 0.30 6.47
C THR A 38 8.25 -0.75 5.79
N PRO A 39 8.83 -1.90 5.40
CA PRO A 39 8.05 -2.99 4.84
C PRO A 39 6.98 -3.47 5.82
N PHE A 40 5.84 -3.88 5.29
CA PHE A 40 4.79 -4.45 6.14
C PHE A 40 5.18 -5.86 6.58
N ARG A 41 4.97 -6.17 7.84
CA ARG A 41 5.10 -7.53 8.32
C ARG A 41 4.07 -8.42 7.62
N LYS A 42 4.43 -9.69 7.44
CA LYS A 42 3.54 -10.66 6.80
C LYS A 42 2.45 -11.13 7.76
N ASN A 43 1.62 -10.20 8.20
CA ASN A 43 0.54 -10.45 9.15
C ASN A 43 -0.74 -9.81 8.62
N LEU A 44 -1.53 -10.60 7.89
CA LEU A 44 -2.76 -10.10 7.26
C LEU A 44 -3.78 -9.65 8.28
N THR A 45 -3.87 -10.34 9.41
CA THR A 45 -4.82 -9.97 10.46
C THR A 45 -4.53 -8.58 10.99
N PHE A 46 -3.26 -8.29 11.27
CA PHE A 46 -2.86 -6.97 11.74
C PHE A 46 -3.16 -5.89 10.70
N LEU A 47 -2.76 -6.13 9.45
CA LEU A 47 -2.97 -5.15 8.38
C LEU A 47 -4.45 -4.89 8.12
N ALA A 48 -5.26 -5.94 8.09
CA ALA A 48 -6.69 -5.80 7.87
C ALA A 48 -7.33 -4.96 8.95
N ARG A 49 -6.97 -5.19 10.21
CA ARG A 49 -7.48 -4.39 11.33
C ARG A 49 -7.00 -2.96 11.25
N ARG A 50 -5.73 -2.78 10.92
CA ARG A 50 -5.10 -1.45 10.89
C ARG A 50 -5.76 -0.53 9.86
N ILE A 51 -6.13 -1.07 8.69
CA ILE A 51 -6.75 -0.28 7.61
C ILE A 51 -8.27 -0.47 7.54
N LYS A 52 -8.86 -1.23 8.46
CA LYS A 52 -10.30 -1.46 8.52
C LYS A 52 -10.85 -2.14 7.26
N SER A 53 -10.20 -3.22 6.87
CA SER A 53 -10.61 -4.01 5.70
C SER A 53 -10.60 -5.49 6.07
N THR A 54 -10.86 -6.35 5.10
CA THR A 54 -10.80 -7.80 5.29
C THR A 54 -9.43 -8.33 4.92
N GLU A 55 -9.05 -9.48 5.48
CA GLU A 55 -7.78 -10.13 5.14
C GLU A 55 -7.73 -10.47 3.66
N GLU A 56 -8.87 -10.92 3.10
CA GLU A 56 -8.96 -11.26 1.69
C GLU A 56 -8.67 -10.07 0.79
N THR A 57 -9.28 -8.92 1.08
CA THR A 57 -9.06 -7.71 0.31
C THR A 57 -7.63 -7.23 0.43
N VAL A 58 -7.06 -7.25 1.64
CA VAL A 58 -5.67 -6.86 1.86
C VAL A 58 -4.73 -7.76 1.07
N ALA A 59 -4.97 -9.08 1.09
CA ALA A 59 -4.13 -10.02 0.36
C ALA A 59 -4.13 -9.73 -1.14
N LEU A 60 -5.29 -9.44 -1.72
CA LEU A 60 -5.40 -9.10 -3.14
C LEU A 60 -4.56 -7.87 -3.49
N ILE A 61 -4.65 -6.83 -2.68
CA ILE A 61 -3.91 -5.59 -2.92
C ILE A 61 -2.41 -5.80 -2.75
N LEU A 62 -1.99 -6.56 -1.74
CA LEU A 62 -0.57 -6.82 -1.54
C LEU A 62 0.03 -7.58 -2.71
N VAL A 63 -0.67 -8.59 -3.22
CA VAL A 63 -0.17 -9.38 -4.35
C VAL A 63 -0.06 -8.53 -5.61
N GLU A 64 -0.99 -7.64 -5.85
CA GLU A 64 -1.00 -6.83 -7.07
C GLU A 64 -0.05 -5.64 -7.03
N PHE A 65 0.02 -4.94 -5.91
CA PHE A 65 0.72 -3.65 -5.85
C PHE A 65 1.99 -3.64 -4.99
N PHE A 66 2.24 -4.71 -4.25
CA PHE A 66 3.41 -4.81 -3.38
C PHE A 66 4.25 -6.01 -3.78
N GLU A 67 5.46 -6.05 -3.30
CA GLU A 67 6.38 -7.16 -3.56
C GLU A 67 6.73 -7.84 -2.25
N GLU A 68 6.57 -9.16 -2.22
CA GLU A 68 6.95 -9.95 -1.05
C GLU A 68 8.45 -10.13 -1.00
N THR A 69 9.06 -9.71 0.11
CA THR A 69 10.50 -9.83 0.32
C THR A 69 10.76 -10.51 1.66
N GLU A 70 12.03 -10.81 1.95
CA GLU A 70 12.40 -11.38 3.24
C GLU A 70 12.07 -10.43 4.40
N GLU A 71 12.08 -9.13 4.14
CA GLU A 71 11.80 -8.11 5.16
C GLU A 71 10.30 -7.86 5.33
N GLY A 72 9.47 -8.34 4.40
CA GLY A 72 8.04 -8.12 4.41
C GLY A 72 7.55 -7.63 3.05
N TRP A 73 6.39 -6.99 3.04
CA TRP A 73 5.81 -6.47 1.80
C TRP A 73 6.33 -5.06 1.54
N ARG A 74 7.00 -4.88 0.39
CA ARG A 74 7.53 -3.59 -0.04
C ARG A 74 6.74 -3.03 -1.19
N ASN A 75 6.68 -1.71 -1.26
CA ASN A 75 6.16 -1.00 -2.44
C ASN A 75 7.31 -0.23 -3.07
N LYS A 76 7.75 -0.68 -4.23
CA LYS A 76 8.91 -0.12 -4.91
C LYS A 76 8.76 1.37 -5.21
N ARG A 77 7.61 1.76 -5.71
CA ARG A 77 7.36 3.16 -6.07
C ARG A 77 7.39 4.06 -4.84
N ALA A 78 6.77 3.61 -3.76
CA ALA A 78 6.82 4.37 -2.51
C ALA A 78 8.24 4.45 -1.96
N ASP A 79 8.99 3.35 -2.02
CA ASP A 79 10.39 3.35 -1.59
C ASP A 79 11.22 4.39 -2.36
N GLU A 80 11.02 4.47 -3.68
CA GLU A 80 11.71 5.46 -4.51
C GLU A 80 11.35 6.89 -4.12
N GLU A 81 10.06 7.15 -3.88
CA GLU A 81 9.61 8.48 -3.46
C GLU A 81 10.14 8.84 -2.07
N ILE A 82 10.10 7.89 -1.14
CA ILE A 82 10.64 8.12 0.21
C ILE A 82 12.12 8.46 0.14
N ALA A 83 12.87 7.73 -0.68
CA ALA A 83 14.31 7.95 -0.83
C ALA A 83 14.64 9.36 -1.32
N LYS A 84 13.78 9.97 -2.14
CA LYS A 84 13.99 11.33 -2.63
C LYS A 84 13.95 12.39 -1.52
N TYR A 85 13.26 12.09 -0.41
CA TYR A 85 13.09 13.06 0.68
C TYR A 85 14.01 12.79 1.86
N HIS A 86 14.88 11.82 1.73
CA HIS A 86 15.90 11.47 2.73
C HIS A 86 17.27 11.38 2.09
#